data_353cbae928037d914ed7fa5f8980b2a2
#
_entry.id   353cbae928037d914ed7fa5f8980b2a2
#
_cell.length_a   1.000
_cell.length_b   1.000
_cell.length_c   1.000
_cell.angle_alpha   90.00
_cell.angle_beta   90.00
_cell.angle_gamma   90.00
#
_symmetry.space_group_name_H-M   'P 1'
#
loop_
_entity.id
_entity.type
_entity.pdbx_description
1 polymer ?
#
loop_
_entity_poly.entity_id
_entity_poly.type
_entity_poly.pdbx_seq_one_letter_code
_entity_poly.pdbx_strand_id
1 'polypeptide(L)'
;MGEWTAQEGVAVSVEQMGVRTRNFSPWSQWMSRLGETVQVDPLPVGDRAQFEAWRERCRRRLEELLGATPLRVPLDFEVTGSVACDGYRRDRVVFDTEDTMSVPAYLLVPNDRRSPGPAVLAVHGHGSGKSLVCGLDPSGMPSDDYAHQLARRGFVVLAPDLRCFGERADWSPPDHYGCDTNLVHAVMAGWNPLTQNLWDLARCLDLLADHPLVDPARIGVCGLSFGGTLSLFLAATDDRVSVAVVSGFFSSWGETHRIPFNMCGSQVLSGMLGQLEHVDLGALISPRPLLIESATDDPLFPLVAAESAVAQLRPVYEMLGASDALTHDVFAGVHQWHGDLAYAFLEHWLG
;
A
#
# COMPACT_ATOMS: atom_id res chain seq x y z
N MET A 1 10.69 24.66 9.36
CA MET A 1 10.90 24.41 7.92
C MET A 1 12.11 25.22 7.48
N GLY A 2 13.25 24.60 7.37
CA GLY A 2 14.48 25.23 6.85
C GLY A 2 14.51 25.00 5.34
N GLU A 3 14.60 26.10 4.59
CA GLU A 3 14.80 26.05 3.15
C GLU A 3 16.13 25.35 2.84
N TRP A 4 16.06 24.20 2.22
CA TRP A 4 17.19 23.56 1.59
C TRP A 4 17.43 24.24 0.24
N THR A 5 18.37 25.18 0.21
CA THR A 5 18.90 25.67 -1.07
C THR A 5 19.76 24.57 -1.68
N ALA A 6 19.37 24.12 -2.88
CA ALA A 6 20.20 23.26 -3.68
C ALA A 6 21.57 23.93 -3.89
N GLN A 7 22.64 23.36 -3.35
CA GLN A 7 23.98 23.77 -3.73
C GLN A 7 24.14 23.46 -5.21
N GLU A 8 24.34 24.49 -6.02
CA GLU A 8 24.67 24.38 -7.43
C GLU A 8 25.91 23.50 -7.56
N GLY A 9 25.70 22.29 -8.03
CA GLY A 9 26.77 21.39 -8.41
C GLY A 9 27.53 22.01 -9.57
N VAL A 10 28.78 22.39 -9.34
CA VAL A 10 29.70 22.85 -10.38
C VAL A 10 29.80 21.75 -11.43
N ALA A 11 29.17 21.95 -12.57
CA ALA A 11 29.37 21.13 -13.76
C ALA A 11 30.80 21.36 -14.28
N VAL A 12 31.70 20.48 -13.88
CA VAL A 12 33.06 20.45 -14.46
C VAL A 12 32.95 19.79 -15.82
N SER A 13 33.17 20.57 -16.89
CA SER A 13 33.20 20.06 -18.26
C SER A 13 34.34 19.04 -18.41
N VAL A 14 33.98 17.81 -18.76
CA VAL A 14 34.91 16.67 -18.96
C VAL A 14 35.38 16.63 -20.42
N GLU A 15 36.07 17.65 -20.85
CA GLU A 15 36.85 17.61 -22.09
C GLU A 15 38.29 18.03 -21.83
N GLN A 16 39.07 17.17 -21.23
CA GLN A 16 40.53 17.11 -21.45
C GLN A 16 41.16 16.05 -20.55
N MET A 17 41.87 15.13 -21.23
CA MET A 17 42.77 14.12 -20.68
C MET A 17 42.10 12.94 -19.98
N GLY A 18 41.91 11.82 -20.62
CA GLY A 18 41.86 10.42 -20.16
C GLY A 18 41.73 10.07 -18.66
N VAL A 19 41.29 11.01 -17.85
CA VAL A 19 41.09 10.86 -16.41
C VAL A 19 39.72 10.22 -16.23
N ARG A 20 39.70 9.01 -15.73
CA ARG A 20 38.48 8.32 -15.31
C ARG A 20 37.76 9.19 -14.27
N THR A 21 36.58 9.69 -14.62
CA THR A 21 35.70 10.41 -13.67
C THR A 21 35.35 9.47 -12.51
N ARG A 22 35.70 9.88 -11.30
CA ARG A 22 35.38 9.12 -10.08
C ARG A 22 34.07 9.63 -9.51
N ASN A 23 33.14 8.71 -9.24
CA ASN A 23 31.91 9.02 -8.53
C ASN A 23 32.10 8.78 -7.02
N PHE A 24 31.81 9.79 -6.20
CA PHE A 24 31.87 9.72 -4.75
C PHE A 24 30.47 9.79 -4.11
N SER A 25 29.42 9.93 -4.92
CA SER A 25 28.04 10.02 -4.43
C SER A 25 27.36 8.64 -4.47
N PRO A 26 26.96 8.07 -3.33
CA PRO A 26 26.13 6.87 -3.31
C PRO A 26 24.79 7.07 -4.06
N TRP A 27 24.18 8.25 -3.95
CA TRP A 27 22.97 8.60 -4.69
C TRP A 27 23.18 8.47 -6.21
N SER A 28 24.23 9.11 -6.75
CA SER A 28 24.56 9.02 -8.16
C SER A 28 24.83 7.57 -8.62
N GLN A 29 25.43 6.76 -7.76
CA GLN A 29 25.62 5.33 -8.03
C GLN A 29 24.30 4.59 -8.14
N TRP A 30 23.36 4.85 -7.21
CA TRP A 30 22.04 4.20 -7.26
C TRP A 30 21.24 4.63 -8.48
N MET A 31 21.28 5.92 -8.86
CA MET A 31 20.61 6.42 -10.06
C MET A 31 21.14 5.75 -11.33
N SER A 32 22.47 5.54 -11.43
CA SER A 32 23.05 4.79 -12.54
C SER A 32 22.52 3.34 -12.59
N ARG A 33 22.52 2.65 -11.44
CA ARG A 33 22.02 1.27 -11.36
C ARG A 33 20.54 1.15 -11.70
N LEU A 34 19.72 2.11 -11.26
CA LEU A 34 18.30 2.17 -11.62
C LEU A 34 18.11 2.26 -13.15
N GLY A 35 18.90 3.11 -13.82
CA GLY A 35 18.85 3.27 -15.27
C GLY A 35 19.32 2.04 -16.05
N GLU A 36 20.14 1.18 -15.44
CA GLU A 36 20.68 -0.05 -16.05
C GLU A 36 19.81 -1.28 -15.69
N THR A 37 18.84 -1.14 -14.79
CA THR A 37 18.03 -2.27 -14.33
C THR A 37 17.10 -2.76 -15.42
N VAL A 38 17.14 -4.06 -15.70
CA VAL A 38 16.26 -4.76 -16.62
C VAL A 38 15.41 -5.76 -15.83
N GLN A 39 14.13 -5.85 -16.15
CA GLN A 39 13.22 -6.83 -15.56
C GLN A 39 13.70 -8.26 -15.90
N VAL A 40 13.83 -9.10 -14.87
CA VAL A 40 14.29 -10.50 -15.01
C VAL A 40 13.25 -11.35 -15.76
N ASP A 41 11.98 -11.08 -15.54
CA ASP A 41 10.88 -11.85 -16.14
C ASP A 41 9.73 -10.88 -16.47
N PRO A 42 9.83 -10.13 -17.58
CA PRO A 42 8.85 -9.08 -17.90
C PRO A 42 7.46 -9.66 -18.14
N LEU A 43 6.43 -8.88 -17.74
CA LEU A 43 5.03 -9.22 -17.88
C LEU A 43 4.67 -9.54 -19.35
N PRO A 44 4.23 -10.78 -19.67
CA PRO A 44 3.82 -11.12 -21.03
C PRO A 44 2.40 -10.60 -21.31
N VAL A 45 2.18 -10.18 -22.55
CA VAL A 45 0.87 -9.72 -23.02
C VAL A 45 0.43 -10.51 -24.25
N GLY A 46 -0.89 -10.74 -24.38
CA GLY A 46 -1.50 -11.33 -25.57
C GLY A 46 -1.55 -12.86 -25.64
N ASP A 47 -0.93 -13.58 -24.71
CA ASP A 47 -1.02 -15.04 -24.61
C ASP A 47 -1.36 -15.44 -23.17
N ARG A 48 -2.58 -15.95 -22.98
CA ARG A 48 -3.09 -16.33 -21.66
C ARG A 48 -2.26 -17.46 -21.01
N ALA A 49 -1.81 -18.45 -21.79
CA ALA A 49 -1.03 -19.55 -21.22
C ALA A 49 0.36 -19.08 -20.75
N GLN A 50 1.01 -18.18 -21.50
CA GLN A 50 2.25 -17.55 -21.08
C GLN A 50 2.04 -16.68 -19.83
N PHE A 51 0.94 -15.94 -19.78
CA PHE A 51 0.60 -15.11 -18.61
C PHE A 51 0.36 -15.97 -17.36
N GLU A 52 -0.40 -17.07 -17.43
CA GLU A 52 -0.60 -17.93 -16.26
C GLU A 52 0.71 -18.57 -15.77
N ALA A 53 1.56 -19.02 -16.68
CA ALA A 53 2.88 -19.52 -16.31
C ALA A 53 3.79 -18.44 -15.70
N TRP A 54 3.73 -17.21 -16.20
CA TRP A 54 4.42 -16.05 -15.64
C TRP A 54 3.87 -15.71 -14.26
N ARG A 55 2.53 -15.69 -14.09
CA ARG A 55 1.86 -15.40 -12.82
C ARG A 55 2.37 -16.30 -11.69
N GLU A 56 2.48 -17.60 -11.96
CA GLU A 56 3.02 -18.58 -11.01
C GLU A 56 4.49 -18.31 -10.64
N ARG A 57 5.31 -17.94 -11.62
CA ARG A 57 6.71 -17.56 -11.35
C ARG A 57 6.82 -16.24 -10.59
N CYS A 58 6.01 -15.25 -10.95
CA CYS A 58 5.96 -13.95 -10.30
C CYS A 58 5.50 -14.08 -8.84
N ARG A 59 4.46 -14.90 -8.57
CA ARG A 59 3.97 -15.18 -7.22
C ARG A 59 5.06 -15.80 -6.35
N ARG A 60 5.75 -16.85 -6.83
CA ARG A 60 6.87 -17.45 -6.10
C ARG A 60 8.00 -16.45 -5.83
N ARG A 61 8.34 -15.64 -6.82
CA ARG A 61 9.35 -14.58 -6.66
C ARG A 61 8.95 -13.56 -5.59
N LEU A 62 7.69 -13.14 -5.57
CA LEU A 62 7.16 -12.26 -4.54
C LEU A 62 7.23 -12.91 -3.16
N GLU A 63 6.85 -14.18 -3.02
CA GLU A 63 6.96 -14.95 -1.77
C GLU A 63 8.42 -15.06 -1.30
N GLU A 64 9.36 -15.33 -2.20
CA GLU A 64 10.80 -15.37 -1.90
C GLU A 64 11.33 -14.01 -1.42
N LEU A 65 10.90 -12.91 -2.05
CA LEU A 65 11.28 -11.54 -1.65
C LEU A 65 10.68 -11.14 -0.30
N LEU A 66 9.45 -11.52 -0.02
CA LEU A 66 8.78 -11.27 1.26
C LEU A 66 9.48 -12.05 2.40
N GLY A 67 9.98 -13.23 2.10
CA GLY A 67 10.69 -14.07 3.08
C GLY A 67 9.77 -14.70 4.11
N ALA A 68 10.31 -14.93 5.31
CA ALA A 68 9.57 -15.60 6.38
C ALA A 68 8.47 -14.69 6.97
N THR A 69 7.33 -15.31 7.29
CA THR A 69 6.24 -14.67 8.05
C THR A 69 6.27 -15.13 9.51
N PRO A 70 5.74 -14.33 10.45
CA PRO A 70 5.57 -14.74 11.82
C PRO A 70 4.69 -15.99 11.97
N LEU A 71 4.81 -16.69 13.11
CA LEU A 71 3.93 -17.79 13.44
C LEU A 71 2.52 -17.28 13.76
N ARG A 72 1.52 -18.01 13.28
CA ARG A 72 0.12 -17.70 13.56
C ARG A 72 -0.23 -18.01 15.02
N VAL A 73 -0.77 -17.02 15.73
CA VAL A 73 -1.29 -17.14 17.10
C VAL A 73 -2.81 -16.91 17.11
N PRO A 74 -3.54 -17.28 18.17
CA PRO A 74 -4.92 -16.82 18.36
C PRO A 74 -5.00 -15.30 18.30
N LEU A 75 -6.10 -14.74 17.79
CA LEU A 75 -6.26 -13.28 17.71
C LEU A 75 -6.42 -12.61 19.08
N ASP A 76 -6.92 -13.32 20.07
CA ASP A 76 -7.22 -12.81 21.41
C ASP A 76 -7.90 -11.43 21.39
N PHE A 77 -8.98 -11.37 20.61
CA PHE A 77 -9.66 -10.13 20.25
C PHE A 77 -10.38 -9.50 21.45
N GLU A 78 -10.13 -8.22 21.70
CA GLU A 78 -10.72 -7.44 22.78
C GLU A 78 -11.31 -6.12 22.25
N VAL A 79 -12.53 -5.76 22.73
CA VAL A 79 -13.12 -4.42 22.57
C VAL A 79 -12.77 -3.59 23.80
N THR A 80 -11.91 -2.61 23.67
CA THR A 80 -11.39 -1.79 24.77
C THR A 80 -12.12 -0.46 24.94
N GLY A 81 -13.01 -0.11 24.03
CA GLY A 81 -13.84 1.10 24.09
C GLY A 81 -14.82 1.14 22.93
N SER A 82 -15.89 1.92 23.11
CA SER A 82 -16.95 2.05 22.10
C SER A 82 -17.54 3.45 22.11
N VAL A 83 -17.75 4.03 20.92
CA VAL A 83 -18.32 5.37 20.73
C VAL A 83 -19.41 5.29 19.68
N ALA A 84 -20.58 5.87 19.99
CA ALA A 84 -21.65 6.06 19.01
C ALA A 84 -21.27 7.23 18.09
N CYS A 85 -21.28 6.99 16.77
CA CYS A 85 -21.04 7.97 15.73
C CYS A 85 -22.30 8.15 14.87
N ASP A 86 -22.27 9.14 13.97
CA ASP A 86 -23.37 9.36 13.02
C ASP A 86 -23.43 8.22 12.00
N GLY A 87 -24.45 7.37 12.11
CA GLY A 87 -24.70 6.24 11.23
C GLY A 87 -23.96 4.93 11.57
N TYR A 88 -23.01 4.92 12.50
CA TYR A 88 -22.27 3.73 12.89
C TYR A 88 -21.77 3.78 14.36
N ARG A 89 -21.33 2.64 14.87
CA ARG A 89 -20.58 2.53 16.12
C ARG A 89 -19.11 2.34 15.80
N ARG A 90 -18.21 3.06 16.47
CA ARG A 90 -16.78 2.88 16.42
C ARG A 90 -16.27 2.20 17.68
N ASP A 91 -15.79 0.99 17.54
CA ASP A 91 -15.17 0.23 18.62
C ASP A 91 -13.63 0.36 18.52
N ARG A 92 -12.97 0.71 19.62
CA ARG A 92 -11.53 0.55 19.75
C ARG A 92 -11.27 -0.91 20.11
N VAL A 93 -10.52 -1.60 19.26
CA VAL A 93 -10.23 -3.01 19.41
C VAL A 93 -8.73 -3.25 19.46
N VAL A 94 -8.31 -4.34 20.09
CA VAL A 94 -6.94 -4.82 20.12
C VAL A 94 -6.97 -6.32 19.84
N PHE A 95 -6.03 -6.83 19.08
CA PHE A 95 -5.89 -8.27 18.81
C PHE A 95 -4.45 -8.64 18.53
N ASP A 96 -4.08 -9.90 18.80
CA ASP A 96 -2.72 -10.40 18.65
C ASP A 96 -2.46 -10.92 17.24
N THR A 97 -1.31 -10.56 16.70
CA THR A 97 -0.82 -11.05 15.40
C THR A 97 0.41 -11.95 15.55
N GLU A 98 1.16 -11.77 16.62
CA GLU A 98 2.32 -12.57 17.03
C GLU A 98 2.32 -12.73 18.56
N ASP A 99 3.14 -13.63 19.11
CA ASP A 99 3.28 -13.82 20.56
C ASP A 99 3.66 -12.52 21.31
N THR A 100 4.31 -11.60 20.62
CA THR A 100 4.85 -10.37 21.21
C THR A 100 4.37 -9.11 20.50
N MET A 101 3.36 -9.22 19.63
CA MET A 101 2.87 -8.08 18.86
C MET A 101 1.35 -8.09 18.72
N SER A 102 0.74 -7.01 19.15
CA SER A 102 -0.70 -6.76 19.01
C SER A 102 -0.98 -5.59 18.07
N VAL A 103 -2.16 -5.56 17.48
CA VAL A 103 -2.64 -4.50 16.60
C VAL A 103 -3.81 -3.78 17.26
N PRO A 104 -3.65 -2.50 17.63
CA PRO A 104 -4.77 -1.64 17.96
C PRO A 104 -5.44 -1.16 16.67
N ALA A 105 -6.76 -1.24 16.61
CA ALA A 105 -7.55 -0.83 15.46
C ALA A 105 -8.86 -0.13 15.89
N TYR A 106 -9.48 0.54 14.92
CA TYR A 106 -10.89 0.92 15.01
C TYR A 106 -11.72 -0.01 14.12
N LEU A 107 -12.76 -0.62 14.71
CA LEU A 107 -13.78 -1.37 14.01
C LEU A 107 -15.05 -0.49 13.94
N LEU A 108 -15.44 -0.11 12.73
CA LEU A 108 -16.60 0.73 12.46
C LEU A 108 -17.74 -0.16 11.98
N VAL A 109 -18.83 -0.23 12.71
CA VAL A 109 -19.98 -1.11 12.43
C VAL A 109 -21.21 -0.26 12.18
N PRO A 110 -21.80 -0.28 10.95
CA PRO A 110 -23.01 0.48 10.66
C PRO A 110 -24.19 0.10 11.57
N ASN A 111 -24.93 1.11 12.06
CA ASN A 111 -26.00 0.91 13.03
C ASN A 111 -27.16 0.05 12.48
N ASP A 112 -27.40 0.11 11.17
CA ASP A 112 -28.51 -0.61 10.51
C ASP A 112 -28.14 -1.99 9.99
N ARG A 113 -26.88 -2.40 10.12
CA ARG A 113 -26.40 -3.72 9.70
C ARG A 113 -27.00 -4.82 10.59
N ARG A 114 -27.73 -5.76 10.02
CA ARG A 114 -28.39 -6.88 10.73
C ARG A 114 -28.03 -8.25 10.17
N SER A 115 -27.31 -8.29 9.04
CA SER A 115 -26.91 -9.51 8.35
C SER A 115 -25.50 -9.37 7.79
N PRO A 116 -24.80 -10.48 7.51
CA PRO A 116 -23.53 -10.44 6.85
C PRO A 116 -23.56 -9.62 5.55
N GLY A 117 -22.54 -8.84 5.32
CA GLY A 117 -22.42 -8.00 4.13
C GLY A 117 -20.99 -7.51 3.91
N PRO A 118 -20.77 -6.54 3.00
CA PRO A 118 -19.43 -6.12 2.62
C PRO A 118 -18.65 -5.46 3.77
N ALA A 119 -17.33 -5.68 3.72
CA ALA A 119 -16.38 -5.04 4.63
C ALA A 119 -15.20 -4.44 3.86
N VAL A 120 -14.54 -3.46 4.44
CA VAL A 120 -13.33 -2.84 3.90
C VAL A 120 -12.25 -2.73 4.97
N LEU A 121 -11.05 -3.19 4.63
CA LEU A 121 -9.84 -2.92 5.39
C LEU A 121 -9.28 -1.58 4.91
N ALA A 122 -9.37 -0.53 5.75
CA ALA A 122 -8.92 0.82 5.45
C ALA A 122 -7.51 1.04 6.00
N VAL A 123 -6.52 1.09 5.13
CA VAL A 123 -5.09 1.14 5.48
C VAL A 123 -4.57 2.56 5.37
N HIS A 124 -4.11 3.15 6.48
CA HIS A 124 -3.62 4.53 6.52
C HIS A 124 -2.26 4.70 5.84
N GLY A 125 -1.96 5.93 5.40
CA GLY A 125 -0.62 6.37 4.95
C GLY A 125 0.27 6.79 6.11
N HIS A 126 1.36 7.51 5.80
CA HIS A 126 2.17 8.18 6.82
C HIS A 126 1.32 9.27 7.51
N GLY A 127 1.30 9.28 8.85
CA GLY A 127 0.50 10.22 9.63
C GLY A 127 0.20 9.71 11.03
N SER A 128 -0.93 10.08 11.57
CA SER A 128 -1.39 9.71 12.92
C SER A 128 -2.01 8.30 13.04
N GLY A 129 -1.78 7.45 12.06
CA GLY A 129 -2.30 6.08 12.10
C GLY A 129 -3.80 6.01 11.77
N LYS A 130 -4.50 5.06 12.40
CA LYS A 130 -5.95 4.87 12.23
C LYS A 130 -6.80 6.09 12.52
N SER A 131 -6.29 7.01 13.34
CA SER A 131 -7.01 8.25 13.68
C SER A 131 -7.18 9.14 12.45
N LEU A 132 -6.20 9.17 11.53
CA LEU A 132 -6.28 9.92 10.28
C LEU A 132 -7.47 9.45 9.44
N VAL A 133 -7.51 8.17 9.12
CA VAL A 133 -8.53 7.60 8.22
C VAL A 133 -9.93 7.51 8.83
N CYS A 134 -10.01 7.67 10.15
CA CYS A 134 -11.28 7.75 10.87
C CYS A 134 -11.76 9.19 11.11
N GLY A 135 -11.09 10.22 10.57
CA GLY A 135 -11.44 11.63 10.70
C GLY A 135 -11.27 12.17 12.12
N LEU A 136 -10.31 11.63 12.88
CA LEU A 136 -10.04 12.02 14.27
C LEU A 136 -8.80 12.89 14.42
N ASP A 137 -8.02 13.01 13.36
CA ASP A 137 -6.84 13.87 13.33
C ASP A 137 -7.20 15.23 12.70
N PRO A 138 -7.18 16.32 13.47
CA PRO A 138 -7.51 17.65 12.97
C PRO A 138 -6.43 18.21 12.01
N SER A 139 -5.26 17.59 11.93
CA SER A 139 -4.19 17.98 11.01
C SER A 139 -4.27 17.29 9.65
N GLY A 140 -5.15 16.27 9.51
CA GLY A 140 -5.39 15.58 8.25
C GLY A 140 -6.15 16.45 7.23
N MET A 141 -6.05 16.09 5.96
CA MET A 141 -6.90 16.70 4.93
C MET A 141 -8.34 16.19 5.09
N PRO A 142 -9.35 16.97 4.67
CA PRO A 142 -10.74 16.55 4.76
C PRO A 142 -11.06 15.23 4.05
N SER A 143 -10.28 14.88 3.02
CA SER A 143 -10.45 13.64 2.26
C SER A 143 -9.80 12.42 2.92
N ASP A 144 -8.97 12.60 3.95
CA ASP A 144 -8.26 11.49 4.60
C ASP A 144 -9.17 10.58 5.44
N ASP A 145 -10.42 10.99 5.70
CA ASP A 145 -11.39 10.28 6.55
C ASP A 145 -12.10 9.10 5.86
N TYR A 146 -11.48 8.46 4.88
CA TYR A 146 -12.15 7.45 4.05
C TYR A 146 -12.71 6.24 4.81
N ALA A 147 -12.15 5.85 5.96
CA ALA A 147 -12.74 4.81 6.80
C ALA A 147 -14.08 5.26 7.39
N HIS A 148 -14.17 6.54 7.85
CA HIS A 148 -15.42 7.16 8.29
C HIS A 148 -16.45 7.18 7.16
N GLN A 149 -16.06 7.62 5.97
CA GLN A 149 -16.94 7.73 4.81
C GLN A 149 -17.48 6.36 4.36
N LEU A 150 -16.67 5.33 4.39
CA LEU A 150 -17.06 3.95 4.07
C LEU A 150 -18.06 3.38 5.09
N ALA A 151 -17.83 3.62 6.39
CA ALA A 151 -18.75 3.18 7.42
C ALA A 151 -20.14 3.82 7.29
N ARG A 152 -20.21 5.11 6.93
CA ARG A 152 -21.48 5.81 6.64
C ARG A 152 -22.18 5.29 5.39
N ARG A 153 -21.46 4.67 4.46
CA ARG A 153 -22.00 3.99 3.27
C ARG A 153 -22.42 2.55 3.54
N GLY A 154 -22.37 2.10 4.80
CA GLY A 154 -22.86 0.81 5.21
C GLY A 154 -21.84 -0.32 5.19
N PHE A 155 -20.55 -0.07 4.94
CA PHE A 155 -19.50 -1.07 5.07
C PHE A 155 -19.14 -1.29 6.54
N VAL A 156 -18.86 -2.53 6.94
CA VAL A 156 -18.06 -2.79 8.13
C VAL A 156 -16.62 -2.43 7.79
N VAL A 157 -16.01 -1.55 8.57
CA VAL A 157 -14.64 -1.07 8.27
C VAL A 157 -13.71 -1.39 9.43
N LEU A 158 -12.56 -1.98 9.11
CA LEU A 158 -11.45 -2.15 10.05
C LEU A 158 -10.31 -1.22 9.65
N ALA A 159 -9.90 -0.35 10.56
CA ALA A 159 -8.78 0.56 10.38
C ALA A 159 -7.72 0.27 11.44
N PRO A 160 -6.66 -0.52 11.14
CA PRO A 160 -5.57 -0.82 12.07
C PRO A 160 -4.54 0.31 12.12
N ASP A 161 -3.77 0.41 13.22
CA ASP A 161 -2.48 1.08 13.20
C ASP A 161 -1.42 0.17 12.60
N LEU A 162 -0.71 0.66 11.61
CA LEU A 162 0.48 0.01 11.06
C LEU A 162 1.65 0.11 12.06
N ARG A 163 2.66 -0.75 11.91
CA ARG A 163 3.89 -0.69 12.74
C ARG A 163 4.53 0.67 12.61
N CYS A 164 4.95 1.22 13.74
CA CYS A 164 5.56 2.55 13.91
C CYS A 164 4.60 3.74 13.80
N PHE A 165 3.28 3.52 13.76
CA PHE A 165 2.28 4.59 13.67
C PHE A 165 1.21 4.48 14.75
N GLY A 166 0.53 5.60 15.02
CA GLY A 166 -0.57 5.66 15.97
C GLY A 166 -0.17 5.17 17.37
N GLU A 167 -0.92 4.23 17.93
CA GLU A 167 -0.62 3.62 19.23
C GLU A 167 0.58 2.65 19.19
N ARG A 168 1.10 2.34 18.01
CA ARG A 168 2.30 1.52 17.80
C ARG A 168 3.55 2.35 17.50
N ALA A 169 3.46 3.69 17.64
CA ALA A 169 4.59 4.57 17.45
C ALA A 169 5.52 4.50 18.66
N ASP A 170 6.77 4.13 18.42
CA ASP A 170 7.83 4.21 19.39
C ASP A 170 8.51 5.59 19.35
N TRP A 171 9.28 5.88 20.40
CA TRP A 171 10.11 7.07 20.38
C TRP A 171 11.13 6.98 19.23
N SER A 172 11.20 8.05 18.45
CA SER A 172 12.20 8.23 17.40
C SER A 172 12.81 9.63 17.52
N PRO A 173 14.12 9.83 17.23
CA PRO A 173 14.68 11.16 17.13
C PRO A 173 13.89 12.03 16.15
N PRO A 174 13.82 13.36 16.37
CA PRO A 174 12.99 14.26 15.55
C PRO A 174 13.30 14.27 14.04
N ASP A 175 14.51 13.85 13.67
CA ASP A 175 15.04 13.79 12.31
C ASP A 175 15.01 12.39 11.69
N HIS A 176 14.38 11.42 12.38
CA HIS A 176 14.27 10.04 11.92
C HIS A 176 12.82 9.58 11.85
N TYR A 177 12.48 8.85 10.79
CA TYR A 177 11.21 8.13 10.73
C TYR A 177 11.28 6.85 11.56
N GLY A 178 10.24 6.58 12.35
CA GLY A 178 10.13 5.33 13.13
C GLY A 178 10.23 4.08 12.26
N CYS A 179 9.65 4.10 11.06
CA CYS A 179 9.72 2.99 10.10
C CYS A 179 11.14 2.72 9.59
N ASP A 180 12.01 3.74 9.46
CA ASP A 180 13.40 3.54 9.05
C ASP A 180 14.25 2.98 10.20
N THR A 181 13.97 3.42 11.44
CA THR A 181 14.58 2.82 12.64
C THR A 181 14.17 1.34 12.77
N ASN A 182 12.90 1.05 12.54
CA ASN A 182 12.41 -0.34 12.55
C ASN A 182 13.08 -1.20 11.46
N LEU A 183 13.32 -0.65 10.25
CA LEU A 183 14.03 -1.36 9.19
C LEU A 183 15.43 -1.82 9.65
N VAL A 184 16.19 -0.94 10.32
CA VAL A 184 17.53 -1.29 10.81
C VAL A 184 17.47 -2.49 11.76
N HIS A 185 16.54 -2.48 12.70
CA HIS A 185 16.36 -3.59 13.65
C HIS A 185 15.86 -4.87 12.96
N ALA A 186 14.89 -4.74 12.05
CA ALA A 186 14.33 -5.86 11.33
C ALA A 186 15.39 -6.57 10.46
N VAL A 187 16.19 -5.81 9.71
CA VAL A 187 17.26 -6.37 8.86
C VAL A 187 18.29 -7.11 9.70
N MET A 188 18.67 -6.58 10.86
CA MET A 188 19.60 -7.28 11.79
C MET A 188 19.04 -8.61 12.31
N ALA A 189 17.72 -8.69 12.43
CA ALA A 189 17.01 -9.90 12.89
C ALA A 189 16.61 -10.85 11.73
N GLY A 190 16.89 -10.49 10.49
CA GLY A 190 16.51 -11.26 9.30
C GLY A 190 15.04 -11.09 8.89
N TRP A 191 14.40 -10.01 9.32
CA TRP A 191 13.01 -9.68 9.01
C TRP A 191 12.90 -8.52 8.02
N ASN A 192 11.71 -8.35 7.43
CA ASN A 192 11.37 -7.22 6.58
C ASN A 192 10.11 -6.52 7.11
N PRO A 193 10.14 -5.20 7.35
CA PRO A 193 8.99 -4.46 7.88
C PRO A 193 7.76 -4.47 6.97
N LEU A 194 7.93 -4.52 5.63
CA LEU A 194 6.82 -4.67 4.71
C LEU A 194 6.11 -6.00 4.94
N THR A 195 6.84 -7.11 5.03
CA THR A 195 6.30 -8.45 5.32
C THR A 195 5.59 -8.49 6.67
N GLN A 196 6.14 -7.85 7.68
CA GLN A 196 5.52 -7.79 9.01
C GLN A 196 4.21 -7.01 9.01
N ASN A 197 4.11 -5.88 8.27
CA ASN A 197 2.86 -5.15 8.11
C ASN A 197 1.83 -5.96 7.29
N LEU A 198 2.26 -6.64 6.23
CA LEU A 198 1.38 -7.52 5.45
C LEU A 198 0.83 -8.68 6.30
N TRP A 199 1.67 -9.24 7.18
CA TRP A 199 1.22 -10.24 8.16
C TRP A 199 0.13 -9.69 9.06
N ASP A 200 0.33 -8.51 9.66
CA ASP A 200 -0.67 -7.87 10.52
C ASP A 200 -1.98 -7.61 9.75
N LEU A 201 -1.90 -7.16 8.48
CA LEU A 201 -3.08 -6.95 7.64
C LEU A 201 -3.77 -8.26 7.23
N ALA A 202 -3.03 -9.34 6.99
CA ALA A 202 -3.62 -10.65 6.77
C ALA A 202 -4.38 -11.15 8.02
N ARG A 203 -3.89 -10.83 9.22
CA ARG A 203 -4.59 -11.10 10.48
C ARG A 203 -5.83 -10.20 10.66
N CYS A 204 -5.80 -8.95 10.14
CA CYS A 204 -6.99 -8.11 10.03
C CYS A 204 -8.07 -8.74 9.13
N LEU A 205 -7.66 -9.40 8.02
CA LEU A 205 -8.60 -10.13 7.16
C LEU A 205 -9.20 -11.35 7.88
N ASP A 206 -8.43 -12.04 8.74
CA ASP A 206 -8.98 -13.12 9.59
C ASP A 206 -10.09 -12.57 10.50
N LEU A 207 -9.81 -11.45 11.19
CA LEU A 207 -10.79 -10.82 12.09
C LEU A 207 -12.06 -10.38 11.35
N LEU A 208 -11.92 -9.79 10.16
CA LEU A 208 -13.06 -9.41 9.34
C LEU A 208 -13.86 -10.64 8.87
N ALA A 209 -13.19 -11.68 8.41
CA ALA A 209 -13.84 -12.90 7.93
C ALA A 209 -14.60 -13.65 9.04
N ASP A 210 -14.13 -13.57 10.28
CA ASP A 210 -14.76 -14.18 11.46
C ASP A 210 -15.86 -13.30 12.07
N HIS A 211 -15.99 -12.03 11.62
CA HIS A 211 -16.96 -11.10 12.19
C HIS A 211 -18.40 -11.43 11.73
N PRO A 212 -19.39 -11.55 12.64
CA PRO A 212 -20.74 -12.05 12.34
C PRO A 212 -21.56 -11.19 11.35
N LEU A 213 -21.15 -9.93 11.13
CA LEU A 213 -21.80 -9.01 10.20
C LEU A 213 -21.02 -8.83 8.88
N VAL A 214 -20.00 -9.64 8.63
CA VAL A 214 -19.18 -9.60 7.41
C VAL A 214 -19.41 -10.87 6.59
N ASP A 215 -19.59 -10.68 5.29
CA ASP A 215 -19.52 -11.74 4.30
C ASP A 215 -18.05 -11.90 3.89
N PRO A 216 -17.38 -13.02 4.22
CA PRO A 216 -15.96 -13.20 3.94
C PRO A 216 -15.61 -13.23 2.44
N ALA A 217 -16.60 -13.42 1.56
CA ALA A 217 -16.40 -13.31 0.11
C ALA A 217 -16.43 -11.85 -0.40
N ARG A 218 -16.74 -10.88 0.46
CA ARG A 218 -17.00 -9.49 0.09
C ARG A 218 -16.13 -8.53 0.95
N ILE A 219 -14.83 -8.78 0.98
CA ILE A 219 -13.85 -7.95 1.71
C ILE A 219 -12.98 -7.20 0.71
N GLY A 220 -13.00 -5.87 0.78
CA GLY A 220 -12.13 -4.99 0.02
C GLY A 220 -10.98 -4.45 0.86
N VAL A 221 -9.96 -3.92 0.19
CA VAL A 221 -8.89 -3.15 0.81
C VAL A 221 -8.74 -1.80 0.12
N CYS A 222 -8.44 -0.75 0.87
CA CYS A 222 -8.13 0.56 0.30
C CYS A 222 -7.09 1.30 1.14
N GLY A 223 -6.34 2.17 0.49
CA GLY A 223 -5.37 3.01 1.20
C GLY A 223 -4.66 4.01 0.31
N LEU A 224 -4.19 5.08 0.95
CA LEU A 224 -3.41 6.15 0.34
C LEU A 224 -1.94 6.01 0.69
N SER A 225 -1.03 6.28 -0.26
CA SER A 225 0.41 6.39 -0.02
C SER A 225 1.00 5.08 0.52
N PHE A 226 1.53 5.06 1.73
CA PHE A 226 1.96 3.81 2.39
C PHE A 226 0.80 2.83 2.54
N GLY A 227 -0.43 3.33 2.82
CA GLY A 227 -1.64 2.51 2.77
C GLY A 227 -1.90 1.93 1.37
N GLY A 228 -1.62 2.71 0.32
CA GLY A 228 -1.67 2.25 -1.08
C GLY A 228 -0.65 1.16 -1.37
N THR A 229 0.60 1.31 -0.87
CA THR A 229 1.63 0.26 -0.94
C THR A 229 1.11 -1.05 -0.38
N LEU A 230 0.64 -1.00 0.87
CA LEU A 230 0.19 -2.21 1.57
C LEU A 230 -1.09 -2.79 0.97
N SER A 231 -2.00 -1.95 0.47
CA SER A 231 -3.21 -2.41 -0.23
C SER A 231 -2.86 -3.16 -1.52
N LEU A 232 -1.89 -2.66 -2.30
CA LEU A 232 -1.42 -3.31 -3.52
C LEU A 232 -0.76 -4.67 -3.22
N PHE A 233 0.18 -4.70 -2.27
CA PHE A 233 0.87 -5.94 -1.89
C PHE A 233 -0.09 -6.96 -1.26
N LEU A 234 -0.98 -6.52 -0.35
CA LEU A 234 -1.95 -7.41 0.29
C LEU A 234 -2.88 -8.04 -0.75
N ALA A 235 -3.44 -7.25 -1.67
CA ALA A 235 -4.30 -7.77 -2.72
C ALA A 235 -3.56 -8.70 -3.70
N ALA A 236 -2.25 -8.47 -3.93
CA ALA A 236 -1.44 -9.36 -4.77
C ALA A 236 -1.09 -10.70 -4.09
N THR A 237 -1.10 -10.75 -2.75
CA THR A 237 -0.66 -11.92 -1.96
C THR A 237 -1.79 -12.68 -1.26
N ASP A 238 -2.97 -12.07 -1.09
CA ASP A 238 -4.09 -12.67 -0.36
C ASP A 238 -5.38 -12.64 -1.21
N ASP A 239 -5.81 -13.79 -1.65
CA ASP A 239 -6.97 -13.95 -2.52
C ASP A 239 -8.33 -13.67 -1.81
N ARG A 240 -8.35 -13.47 -0.49
CA ARG A 240 -9.53 -13.02 0.26
C ARG A 240 -9.89 -11.56 -0.02
N VAL A 241 -8.93 -10.77 -0.50
CA VAL A 241 -9.20 -9.41 -0.97
C VAL A 241 -9.95 -9.48 -2.29
N SER A 242 -11.25 -9.19 -2.27
CA SER A 242 -12.10 -9.25 -3.46
C SER A 242 -11.97 -8.02 -4.35
N VAL A 243 -11.67 -6.86 -3.78
CA VAL A 243 -11.54 -5.56 -4.47
C VAL A 243 -10.42 -4.75 -3.82
N ALA A 244 -9.61 -4.06 -4.62
CA ALA A 244 -8.57 -3.18 -4.12
C ALA A 244 -8.69 -1.75 -4.68
N VAL A 245 -8.47 -0.75 -3.82
CA VAL A 245 -8.27 0.65 -4.19
C VAL A 245 -6.87 1.08 -3.74
N VAL A 246 -6.05 1.48 -4.69
CA VAL A 246 -4.66 1.91 -4.49
C VAL A 246 -4.55 3.38 -4.85
N SER A 247 -4.46 4.24 -3.85
CA SER A 247 -4.38 5.69 -4.03
C SER A 247 -2.96 6.18 -3.80
N GLY A 248 -2.45 7.06 -4.68
CA GLY A 248 -1.17 7.74 -4.54
C GLY A 248 0.03 6.81 -4.33
N PHE A 249 0.09 5.68 -5.06
CA PHE A 249 1.23 4.75 -4.99
C PHE A 249 1.55 4.06 -6.31
N PHE A 250 0.57 3.66 -7.11
CA PHE A 250 0.82 2.88 -8.32
C PHE A 250 1.62 3.68 -9.34
N SER A 251 2.84 3.21 -9.66
CA SER A 251 3.83 3.94 -10.48
C SER A 251 4.87 2.97 -11.03
N SER A 252 6.15 3.28 -10.88
CA SER A 252 7.29 2.38 -11.10
C SER A 252 8.38 2.60 -10.05
N TRP A 253 9.15 1.58 -9.75
CA TRP A 253 10.28 1.72 -8.83
C TRP A 253 11.30 2.74 -9.33
N GLY A 254 11.53 2.78 -10.65
CA GLY A 254 12.46 3.71 -11.27
C GLY A 254 12.11 5.16 -10.99
N GLU A 255 10.86 5.55 -11.17
CA GLU A 255 10.42 6.93 -10.95
C GLU A 255 10.31 7.26 -9.46
N THR A 256 9.79 6.36 -8.63
CA THR A 256 9.70 6.59 -7.18
C THR A 256 11.06 6.74 -6.51
N HIS A 257 12.08 5.99 -6.97
CA HIS A 257 13.43 6.07 -6.41
C HIS A 257 14.25 7.27 -6.90
N ARG A 258 13.81 7.96 -7.95
CA ARG A 258 14.44 9.21 -8.39
C ARG A 258 14.15 10.38 -7.46
N ILE A 259 13.13 10.26 -6.63
CA ILE A 259 12.75 11.29 -5.67
C ILE A 259 13.40 10.96 -4.32
N PRO A 260 14.34 11.77 -3.81
CA PRO A 260 14.95 11.54 -2.51
C PRO A 260 13.89 11.51 -1.40
N PHE A 261 14.01 10.56 -0.47
CA PHE A 261 13.12 10.42 0.68
C PHE A 261 11.64 10.13 0.35
N ASN A 262 11.36 9.60 -0.83
CA ASN A 262 9.99 9.27 -1.22
C ASN A 262 9.44 8.03 -0.51
N MET A 263 10.31 7.09 -0.17
CA MET A 263 9.91 5.79 0.40
C MET A 263 10.60 5.56 1.74
N CYS A 264 9.85 5.03 2.71
CA CYS A 264 10.41 4.57 3.97
C CYS A 264 10.82 3.09 3.91
N GLY A 265 11.56 2.64 4.91
CA GLY A 265 12.03 1.27 5.02
C GLY A 265 10.93 0.20 5.12
N SER A 266 9.69 0.60 5.41
CA SER A 266 8.54 -0.31 5.46
C SER A 266 7.84 -0.52 4.11
N GLN A 267 8.32 0.13 3.03
CA GLN A 267 7.70 0.06 1.70
C GLN A 267 8.54 -0.73 0.68
N VAL A 268 9.68 -1.24 1.09
CA VAL A 268 10.64 -1.87 0.17
C VAL A 268 11.04 -3.27 0.63
N LEU A 269 11.35 -4.14 -0.34
CA LEU A 269 11.92 -5.47 -0.11
C LEU A 269 13.37 -5.49 -0.56
N SER A 270 14.22 -6.18 0.18
CA SER A 270 15.61 -6.35 -0.20
C SER A 270 15.72 -7.12 -1.52
N GLY A 271 16.42 -6.54 -2.49
CA GLY A 271 16.66 -7.19 -3.80
C GLY A 271 15.48 -7.16 -4.77
N MET A 272 14.40 -6.42 -4.50
CA MET A 272 13.22 -6.40 -5.37
C MET A 272 13.42 -5.71 -6.71
N LEU A 273 14.39 -4.80 -6.82
CA LEU A 273 14.62 -4.04 -8.04
C LEU A 273 14.98 -4.95 -9.22
N GLY A 274 14.22 -4.84 -10.32
CA GLY A 274 14.34 -5.72 -11.49
C GLY A 274 13.73 -7.11 -11.32
N GLN A 275 13.34 -7.48 -10.10
CA GLN A 275 12.65 -8.75 -9.83
C GLN A 275 11.12 -8.60 -9.82
N LEU A 276 10.65 -7.42 -9.45
CA LEU A 276 9.23 -7.13 -9.28
C LEU A 276 8.98 -5.65 -9.60
N GLU A 277 7.91 -5.35 -10.34
CA GLU A 277 7.47 -3.99 -10.65
C GLU A 277 6.03 -3.77 -10.14
N HIS A 278 5.59 -2.51 -10.03
CA HIS A 278 4.21 -2.19 -9.63
C HIS A 278 3.18 -2.84 -10.55
N VAL A 279 3.44 -2.85 -11.85
CA VAL A 279 2.57 -3.51 -12.84
C VAL A 279 2.47 -5.02 -12.60
N ASP A 280 3.52 -5.66 -12.11
CA ASP A 280 3.53 -7.09 -11.80
C ASP A 280 2.57 -7.40 -10.65
N LEU A 281 2.58 -6.55 -9.59
CA LEU A 281 1.63 -6.65 -8.47
C LEU A 281 0.19 -6.46 -8.95
N GLY A 282 -0.07 -5.46 -9.80
CA GLY A 282 -1.38 -5.26 -10.43
C GLY A 282 -1.82 -6.46 -11.27
N ALA A 283 -0.90 -7.08 -12.00
CA ALA A 283 -1.16 -8.29 -12.79
C ALA A 283 -1.45 -9.52 -11.90
N LEU A 284 -0.83 -9.64 -10.72
CA LEU A 284 -1.15 -10.69 -9.75
C LEU A 284 -2.56 -10.54 -9.17
N ILE A 285 -3.08 -9.31 -9.06
CA ILE A 285 -4.46 -9.05 -8.61
C ILE A 285 -5.48 -9.48 -9.66
N SER A 286 -5.15 -9.32 -10.96
CA SER A 286 -6.09 -9.59 -12.04
C SER A 286 -6.65 -11.04 -12.01
N PRO A 287 -7.91 -11.29 -12.31
CA PRO A 287 -8.93 -10.38 -12.86
C PRO A 287 -9.75 -9.65 -11.77
N ARG A 288 -9.37 -9.73 -10.49
CA ARG A 288 -10.09 -9.06 -9.40
C ARG A 288 -10.07 -7.53 -9.60
N PRO A 289 -11.16 -6.84 -9.21
CA PRO A 289 -11.28 -5.40 -9.39
C PRO A 289 -10.17 -4.61 -8.70
N LEU A 290 -9.55 -3.70 -9.46
CA LEU A 290 -8.49 -2.80 -9.03
C LEU A 290 -8.79 -1.38 -9.51
N LEU A 291 -8.92 -0.44 -8.58
CA LEU A 291 -8.97 0.98 -8.87
C LEU A 291 -7.66 1.62 -8.42
N ILE A 292 -7.09 2.44 -9.29
CA ILE A 292 -5.87 3.22 -9.06
C ILE A 292 -6.26 4.68 -9.09
N GLU A 293 -5.97 5.45 -8.03
CA GLU A 293 -6.10 6.91 -7.98
C GLU A 293 -4.74 7.57 -8.16
N SER A 294 -4.66 8.55 -9.05
CA SER A 294 -3.43 9.31 -9.34
C SER A 294 -3.74 10.79 -9.51
N ALA A 295 -3.08 11.64 -8.73
CA ALA A 295 -3.22 13.09 -8.84
C ALA A 295 -2.30 13.67 -9.91
N THR A 296 -2.75 14.79 -10.57
CA THR A 296 -1.96 15.46 -11.62
C THR A 296 -0.68 16.09 -11.08
N ASP A 297 -0.69 16.56 -9.85
CA ASP A 297 0.40 17.32 -9.22
C ASP A 297 0.98 16.59 -8.01
N ASP A 298 0.94 15.25 -8.01
CA ASP A 298 1.55 14.44 -6.96
C ASP A 298 3.10 14.53 -7.05
N PRO A 299 3.75 15.13 -6.04
CA PRO A 299 5.21 15.29 -6.06
C PRO A 299 5.97 13.99 -5.78
N LEU A 300 5.28 12.94 -5.28
CA LEU A 300 5.88 11.70 -4.84
C LEU A 300 5.69 10.58 -5.87
N PHE A 301 4.54 10.56 -6.56
CA PHE A 301 4.18 9.53 -7.53
C PHE A 301 3.74 10.17 -8.84
N PRO A 302 4.70 10.50 -9.75
CA PRO A 302 4.41 11.25 -10.97
C PRO A 302 3.36 10.56 -11.84
N LEU A 303 2.33 11.32 -12.26
CA LEU A 303 1.21 10.82 -13.06
C LEU A 303 1.67 10.07 -14.31
N VAL A 304 2.69 10.57 -15.01
CA VAL A 304 3.19 9.93 -16.25
C VAL A 304 3.67 8.49 -16.00
N ALA A 305 4.23 8.21 -14.83
CA ALA A 305 4.66 6.85 -14.47
C ALA A 305 3.46 5.96 -14.12
N ALA A 306 2.45 6.51 -13.43
CA ALA A 306 1.21 5.80 -13.15
C ALA A 306 0.45 5.45 -14.44
N GLU A 307 0.30 6.41 -15.35
CA GLU A 307 -0.32 6.20 -16.67
C GLU A 307 0.41 5.11 -17.48
N SER A 308 1.75 5.13 -17.48
CA SER A 308 2.56 4.12 -18.14
C SER A 308 2.35 2.72 -17.55
N ALA A 309 2.31 2.61 -16.22
CA ALA A 309 2.10 1.34 -15.53
C ALA A 309 0.69 0.78 -15.79
N VAL A 310 -0.34 1.65 -15.74
CA VAL A 310 -1.72 1.27 -16.05
C VAL A 310 -1.87 0.86 -17.52
N ALA A 311 -1.20 1.57 -18.45
CA ALA A 311 -1.22 1.21 -19.87
C ALA A 311 -0.63 -0.19 -20.13
N GLN A 312 0.39 -0.60 -19.38
CA GLN A 312 0.94 -1.95 -19.43
C GLN A 312 0.03 -3.00 -18.80
N LEU A 313 -0.77 -2.63 -17.79
CA LEU A 313 -1.67 -3.54 -17.09
C LEU A 313 -2.97 -3.80 -17.87
N ARG A 314 -3.50 -2.81 -18.62
CA ARG A 314 -4.76 -2.92 -19.37
C ARG A 314 -4.86 -4.16 -20.26
N PRO A 315 -3.85 -4.50 -21.09
CA PRO A 315 -3.92 -5.68 -21.94
C PRO A 315 -4.09 -6.99 -21.17
N VAL A 316 -3.63 -7.05 -19.93
CA VAL A 316 -3.81 -8.23 -19.06
C VAL A 316 -5.28 -8.38 -18.68
N TYR A 317 -5.92 -7.31 -18.21
CA TYR A 317 -7.34 -7.33 -17.88
C TYR A 317 -8.23 -7.58 -19.12
N GLU A 318 -7.88 -7.00 -20.26
CA GLU A 318 -8.56 -7.27 -21.55
C GLU A 318 -8.46 -8.75 -21.95
N MET A 319 -7.27 -9.33 -21.90
CA MET A 319 -7.02 -10.74 -22.20
C MET A 319 -7.81 -11.68 -21.29
N LEU A 320 -8.01 -11.28 -20.02
CA LEU A 320 -8.78 -12.06 -19.04
C LEU A 320 -10.30 -11.82 -19.14
N GLY A 321 -10.76 -10.91 -20.02
CA GLY A 321 -12.18 -10.56 -20.18
C GLY A 321 -12.73 -9.73 -19.01
N ALA A 322 -11.89 -8.98 -18.33
CA ALA A 322 -12.20 -8.21 -17.13
C ALA A 322 -11.83 -6.70 -17.28
N SER A 323 -11.99 -6.14 -18.47
CA SER A 323 -11.59 -4.75 -18.76
C SER A 323 -12.26 -3.73 -17.87
N ASP A 324 -13.48 -3.98 -17.44
CA ASP A 324 -14.27 -3.14 -16.53
C ASP A 324 -13.83 -3.23 -15.07
N ALA A 325 -13.06 -4.24 -14.72
CA ALA A 325 -12.51 -4.43 -13.39
C ALA A 325 -11.22 -3.60 -13.13
N LEU A 326 -10.63 -2.97 -14.15
CA LEU A 326 -9.49 -2.07 -13.99
C LEU A 326 -9.91 -0.62 -14.25
N THR A 327 -9.89 0.19 -13.21
CA THR A 327 -10.20 1.63 -13.28
C THR A 327 -8.98 2.46 -12.92
N HIS A 328 -8.71 3.52 -13.69
CA HIS A 328 -7.71 4.53 -13.36
C HIS A 328 -8.42 5.87 -13.18
N ASP A 329 -8.46 6.35 -11.96
CA ASP A 329 -8.99 7.66 -11.58
C ASP A 329 -7.85 8.68 -11.58
N VAL A 330 -7.84 9.54 -12.60
CA VAL A 330 -6.88 10.66 -12.71
C VAL A 330 -7.61 11.93 -12.34
N PHE A 331 -7.15 12.60 -11.29
CA PHE A 331 -7.81 13.79 -10.75
C PHE A 331 -6.86 14.97 -10.60
N ALA A 332 -7.43 16.19 -10.67
CA ALA A 332 -6.69 17.42 -10.41
C ALA A 332 -6.45 17.57 -8.90
N GLY A 333 -5.19 17.51 -8.47
CA GLY A 333 -4.84 17.57 -7.05
C GLY A 333 -3.41 17.19 -6.77
N VAL A 334 -3.10 17.09 -5.50
CA VAL A 334 -1.79 16.73 -4.97
C VAL A 334 -1.83 15.32 -4.36
N HIS A 335 -0.80 14.91 -3.63
CA HIS A 335 -0.75 13.63 -2.92
C HIS A 335 -1.85 13.52 -1.85
N GLN A 336 -3.01 13.00 -2.21
CA GLN A 336 -4.20 12.92 -1.35
C GLN A 336 -5.12 11.78 -1.79
N TRP A 337 -6.00 11.35 -0.89
CA TRP A 337 -7.15 10.51 -1.24
C TRP A 337 -8.17 11.33 -2.04
N HIS A 338 -8.66 10.80 -3.17
CA HIS A 338 -9.70 11.45 -3.96
C HIS A 338 -11.09 10.96 -3.56
N GLY A 339 -11.33 9.68 -3.67
CA GLY A 339 -12.55 9.03 -3.20
C GLY A 339 -13.73 9.09 -4.16
N ASP A 340 -13.78 10.01 -5.11
CA ASP A 340 -14.97 10.22 -5.96
C ASP A 340 -15.39 8.95 -6.72
N LEU A 341 -14.44 8.26 -7.34
CA LEU A 341 -14.70 6.98 -7.98
C LEU A 341 -14.54 5.80 -7.01
N ALA A 342 -13.66 5.90 -6.02
CA ALA A 342 -13.31 4.80 -5.13
C ALA A 342 -14.52 4.29 -4.33
N TYR A 343 -15.35 5.19 -3.80
CA TYR A 343 -16.53 4.77 -3.04
C TYR A 343 -17.54 4.04 -3.92
N ALA A 344 -17.87 4.60 -5.08
CA ALA A 344 -18.79 3.96 -6.04
C ALA A 344 -18.24 2.63 -6.57
N PHE A 345 -16.93 2.53 -6.77
CA PHE A 345 -16.25 1.30 -7.19
C PHE A 345 -16.36 0.20 -6.13
N LEU A 346 -16.11 0.52 -4.86
CA LEU A 346 -16.28 -0.41 -3.75
C LEU A 346 -17.75 -0.83 -3.58
N GLU A 347 -18.70 0.11 -3.69
CA GLU A 347 -20.13 -0.18 -3.66
C GLU A 347 -20.55 -1.10 -4.80
N HIS A 348 -20.04 -0.90 -6.00
CA HIS A 348 -20.36 -1.72 -7.17
C HIS A 348 -19.85 -3.16 -7.05
N TRP A 349 -18.60 -3.33 -6.65
CA TRP A 349 -17.94 -4.63 -6.66
C TRP A 349 -18.13 -5.45 -5.38
N LEU A 350 -18.45 -4.82 -4.26
CA LEU A 350 -18.74 -5.47 -2.98
C LEU A 350 -20.25 -5.47 -2.64
N GLY A 351 -21.03 -4.64 -3.30
CA GLY A 351 -22.46 -4.39 -3.03
C GLY A 351 -23.46 -5.49 -3.31
#